data_46f9321cf7d12ccc1a6b37dff1bd59f5
#
_entry.id   46f9321cf7d12ccc1a6b37dff1bd59f5
#
_cell.length_a   1.000
_cell.length_b   1.000
_cell.length_c   1.000
_cell.angle_alpha   90.00
_cell.angle_beta   90.00
_cell.angle_gamma   90.00
#
_symmetry.space_group_name_H-M   'P 1'
#
loop_
_entity.id
_entity.type
_entity.pdbx_description
1 polymer ?
#
loop_
_entity_poly.entity_id
_entity_poly.type
_entity_poly.pdbx_seq_one_letter_code
_entity_poly.pdbx_strand_id
1 'polypeptide(L)'
;MSDSPLRNNSKEFAKLIVLLCRKIKSNHKESVLTNQLLRCGTSIGANLHEAQYAQGTKDFISKLEIALKECFETEYWLELLFETGYIPNEQYQQLTSKCGTIRRMLISSVNTVKAKRKNQ
;
A
#
# COMPACT_ATOMS: atom_id res chain seq x y z
N MET A 1 5.96 -14.15 15.20
CA MET A 1 6.69 -13.36 14.80
C MET A 1 6.18 -12.27 14.29
N SER A 2 6.23 -11.57 14.64
CA SER A 2 5.57 -10.52 14.44
C SER A 2 6.17 -9.49 13.72
N ASP A 3 7.43 -9.43 13.68
CA ASP A 3 8.04 -8.27 13.22
C ASP A 3 8.47 -8.40 11.81
N SER A 4 7.56 -8.23 10.90
CA SER A 4 7.87 -8.11 9.49
C SER A 4 8.03 -6.63 9.18
N PRO A 5 9.19 -6.18 8.69
CA PRO A 5 9.35 -4.79 8.27
C PRO A 5 8.32 -4.40 7.21
N LEU A 6 7.98 -5.32 6.32
CA LEU A 6 6.99 -5.07 5.28
C LEU A 6 5.61 -4.79 5.88
N ARG A 7 5.16 -5.63 6.84
CA ARG A 7 3.86 -5.41 7.50
C ARG A 7 3.87 -4.14 8.33
N ASN A 8 4.96 -3.90 9.05
CA ASN A 8 5.05 -2.69 9.89
C ASN A 8 5.02 -1.42 9.05
N ASN A 9 5.78 -1.39 7.96
CA ASN A 9 5.79 -0.24 7.05
C ASN A 9 4.42 -0.04 6.41
N SER A 10 3.75 -1.11 6.04
CA SER A 10 2.43 -1.03 5.42
C SER A 10 1.38 -0.51 6.38
N LYS A 11 1.46 -0.90 7.65
CA LYS A 11 0.54 -0.41 8.67
C LYS A 11 0.76 1.06 8.96
N GLU A 12 2.03 1.49 9.09
CA GLU A 12 2.33 2.89 9.30
C GLU A 12 1.89 3.74 8.12
N PHE A 13 2.11 3.23 6.91
CA PHE A 13 1.65 3.91 5.70
C PHE A 13 0.13 4.04 5.69
N ALA A 14 -0.59 2.98 6.05
CA ALA A 14 -2.05 3.01 6.12
C ALA A 14 -2.55 4.08 7.08
N LYS A 15 -1.90 4.23 8.24
CA LYS A 15 -2.25 5.28 9.19
C LYS A 15 -2.11 6.67 8.57
N LEU A 16 -1.01 6.90 7.86
CA LEU A 16 -0.77 8.18 7.20
C LEU A 16 -1.83 8.46 6.13
N ILE A 17 -2.23 7.44 5.39
CA ILE A 17 -3.28 7.57 4.38
C ILE A 17 -4.62 7.92 5.03
N VAL A 18 -4.97 7.25 6.14
CA VAL A 18 -6.21 7.55 6.86
C VAL A 18 -6.22 9.01 7.31
N LEU A 19 -5.12 9.49 7.89
CA LEU A 19 -5.03 10.85 8.36
C LEU A 19 -5.11 11.86 7.21
N LEU A 20 -4.44 11.57 6.11
CA LEU A 20 -4.50 12.44 4.92
C LEU A 20 -5.92 12.53 4.37
N CYS A 21 -6.58 11.39 4.20
CA CYS A 21 -7.93 11.36 3.64
C CYS A 21 -8.93 12.09 4.54
N ARG A 22 -8.78 11.94 5.85
CA ARG A 22 -9.60 12.64 6.82
C ARG A 22 -9.43 14.17 6.67
N LYS A 23 -8.19 14.61 6.51
CA LYS A 23 -7.87 16.03 6.36
C LYS A 23 -8.44 16.60 5.05
N ILE A 24 -8.30 15.87 3.95
CA ILE A 24 -8.84 16.33 2.66
C ILE A 24 -10.36 16.42 2.71
N LYS A 25 -11.01 15.41 3.25
CA LYS A 25 -12.48 15.41 3.37
C LYS A 25 -12.96 16.59 4.19
N SER A 26 -12.27 16.88 5.28
CA SER A 26 -12.65 17.98 6.17
C SER A 26 -12.43 19.34 5.53
N ASN A 27 -11.25 19.54 4.92
CA ASN A 27 -10.87 20.85 4.40
C ASN A 27 -11.49 21.18 3.04
N HIS A 28 -11.70 20.17 2.20
CA HIS A 28 -12.14 20.38 0.83
C HIS A 28 -13.49 19.77 0.51
N LYS A 29 -14.05 19.00 1.44
CA LYS A 29 -15.32 18.26 1.25
C LYS A 29 -15.26 17.34 0.04
N GLU A 30 -14.07 16.91 -0.32
CA GLU A 30 -13.87 15.96 -1.41
C GLU A 30 -13.88 14.55 -0.82
N SER A 31 -14.71 13.66 -1.35
CA SER A 31 -14.80 12.31 -0.83
C SER A 31 -14.67 11.23 -1.91
N VAL A 32 -14.98 11.56 -3.16
CA VAL A 32 -14.97 10.56 -4.23
C VAL A 32 -13.56 10.05 -4.48
N LEU A 33 -12.61 10.96 -4.71
CA LEU A 33 -11.22 10.59 -4.98
C LEU A 33 -10.52 10.09 -3.73
N THR A 34 -10.78 10.74 -2.58
CA THR A 34 -10.18 10.33 -1.33
C THR A 34 -10.62 8.94 -0.91
N ASN A 35 -11.86 8.54 -1.22
CA ASN A 35 -12.32 7.19 -0.90
C ASN A 35 -11.56 6.14 -1.70
N GLN A 36 -11.18 6.45 -2.95
CA GLN A 36 -10.36 5.55 -3.75
C GLN A 36 -8.96 5.39 -3.13
N LEU A 37 -8.35 6.50 -2.73
CA LEU A 37 -7.05 6.47 -2.08
C LEU A 37 -7.12 5.70 -0.75
N LEU A 38 -8.14 5.98 0.05
CA LEU A 38 -8.32 5.31 1.34
C LEU A 38 -8.42 3.79 1.14
N ARG A 39 -9.24 3.35 0.19
CA ARG A 39 -9.43 1.93 -0.07
C ARG A 39 -8.12 1.26 -0.47
N CYS A 40 -7.44 1.76 -1.51
CA CYS A 40 -6.24 1.09 -1.99
C CYS A 40 -5.06 1.24 -1.02
N GLY A 41 -4.89 2.41 -0.43
CA GLY A 41 -3.78 2.65 0.49
C GLY A 41 -3.84 1.81 1.75
N THR A 42 -5.05 1.47 2.23
CA THR A 42 -5.21 0.59 3.39
C THR A 42 -5.25 -0.88 3.00
N SER A 43 -5.58 -1.19 1.74
CA SER A 43 -5.63 -2.57 1.26
C SER A 43 -4.25 -3.22 1.19
N ILE A 44 -3.19 -2.44 1.03
CA ILE A 44 -1.84 -2.97 1.03
C ILE A 44 -1.58 -3.73 2.32
N GLY A 45 -1.75 -3.06 3.45
CA GLY A 45 -1.55 -3.68 4.75
C GLY A 45 -2.54 -4.77 5.06
N ALA A 46 -3.79 -4.60 4.64
CA ALA A 46 -4.82 -5.61 4.87
C ALA A 46 -4.48 -6.94 4.19
N ASN A 47 -3.99 -6.88 2.95
CA ASN A 47 -3.60 -8.10 2.24
C ASN A 47 -2.36 -8.74 2.85
N LEU A 48 -1.41 -7.93 3.32
CA LEU A 48 -0.24 -8.46 4.00
C LEU A 48 -0.61 -9.11 5.33
N HIS A 49 -1.59 -8.55 6.03
CA HIS A 49 -2.11 -9.16 7.25
C HIS A 49 -2.72 -10.53 6.94
N GLU A 50 -3.54 -10.61 5.89
CA GLU A 50 -4.16 -11.86 5.49
C GLU A 50 -3.16 -12.89 4.99
N ALA A 51 -2.04 -12.43 4.41
CA ALA A 51 -1.00 -13.34 3.92
C ALA A 51 -0.42 -14.21 5.03
N GLN A 52 -0.43 -13.71 6.28
CA GLN A 52 0.05 -14.50 7.43
C GLN A 52 -0.76 -15.77 7.64
N TYR A 53 -2.01 -15.76 7.17
CA TYR A 53 -2.94 -16.87 7.37
C TYR A 53 -3.22 -17.62 6.07
N ALA A 54 -2.34 -17.44 5.08
CA ALA A 54 -2.50 -18.06 3.78
C ALA A 54 -2.49 -19.59 3.87
N GLN A 55 -3.29 -20.22 3.01
CA GLN A 55 -3.42 -21.66 3.00
C GLN A 55 -2.47 -22.29 1.99
N GLY A 56 -1.20 -21.97 2.08
CA GLY A 56 -0.18 -22.51 1.19
C GLY A 56 0.52 -21.42 0.41
N THR A 57 1.56 -21.83 -0.32
CA THR A 57 2.45 -20.89 -1.02
C THR A 57 1.71 -20.10 -2.11
N LYS A 58 0.84 -20.78 -2.86
CA LYS A 58 0.10 -20.14 -3.94
C LYS A 58 -0.79 -19.00 -3.42
N ASP A 59 -1.50 -19.27 -2.33
CA ASP A 59 -2.36 -18.26 -1.71
C ASP A 59 -1.54 -17.12 -1.14
N PHE A 60 -0.41 -17.45 -0.53
CA PHE A 60 0.51 -16.45 0.01
C PHE A 60 1.00 -15.50 -1.10
N ILE A 61 1.48 -16.06 -2.21
CA ILE A 61 1.92 -15.27 -3.36
C ILE A 61 0.77 -14.39 -3.88
N SER A 62 -0.43 -14.96 -3.97
CA SER A 62 -1.60 -14.23 -4.44
C SER A 62 -1.86 -12.99 -3.59
N LYS A 63 -1.78 -13.12 -2.26
CA LYS A 63 -1.99 -11.99 -1.35
C LYS A 63 -0.92 -10.92 -1.54
N LEU A 64 0.33 -11.32 -1.72
CA LEU A 64 1.41 -10.36 -1.97
C LEU A 64 1.21 -9.64 -3.30
N GLU A 65 0.77 -10.34 -4.33
CA GLU A 65 0.54 -9.74 -5.64
C GLU A 65 -0.63 -8.76 -5.62
N ILE A 66 -1.67 -9.06 -4.84
CA ILE A 66 -2.78 -8.12 -4.66
C ILE A 66 -2.28 -6.86 -3.97
N ALA A 67 -1.48 -7.03 -2.90
CA ALA A 67 -0.91 -5.88 -2.20
C ALA A 67 -0.06 -5.03 -3.14
N LEU A 68 0.71 -5.66 -4.02
CA LEU A 68 1.55 -4.96 -4.99
C LEU A 68 0.69 -4.14 -5.97
N LYS A 69 -0.39 -4.71 -6.48
CA LYS A 69 -1.32 -3.98 -7.35
C LYS A 69 -1.89 -2.76 -6.62
N GLU A 70 -2.21 -2.91 -5.35
CA GLU A 70 -2.75 -1.80 -4.57
C GLU A 70 -1.71 -0.69 -4.38
N CYS A 71 -0.41 -1.04 -4.33
CA CYS A 71 0.64 -0.01 -4.30
C CYS A 71 0.61 0.83 -5.57
N PHE A 72 0.51 0.19 -6.73
CA PHE A 72 0.46 0.92 -8.00
C PHE A 72 -0.76 1.82 -8.08
N GLU A 73 -1.91 1.34 -7.64
CA GLU A 73 -3.12 2.14 -7.63
C GLU A 73 -3.00 3.32 -6.65
N THR A 74 -2.40 3.07 -5.49
CA THR A 74 -2.18 4.11 -4.49
C THR A 74 -1.30 5.24 -5.05
N GLU A 75 -0.24 4.87 -5.77
CA GLU A 75 0.64 5.87 -6.39
C GLU A 75 -0.12 6.71 -7.41
N TYR A 76 -1.03 6.10 -8.16
CA TYR A 76 -1.85 6.84 -9.11
C TYR A 76 -2.73 7.89 -8.41
N TRP A 77 -3.44 7.50 -7.35
CA TRP A 77 -4.34 8.43 -6.67
C TRP A 77 -3.56 9.52 -5.94
N LEU A 78 -2.39 9.20 -5.37
CA LEU A 78 -1.54 10.21 -4.74
C LEU A 78 -1.12 11.27 -5.77
N GLU A 79 -0.69 10.83 -6.95
CA GLU A 79 -0.26 11.73 -7.99
C GLU A 79 -1.41 12.62 -8.46
N LEU A 80 -2.58 12.00 -8.69
CA LEU A 80 -3.75 12.76 -9.17
C LEU A 80 -4.19 13.81 -8.15
N LEU A 81 -4.24 13.44 -6.87
CA LEU A 81 -4.63 14.38 -5.81
C LEU A 81 -3.59 15.48 -5.65
N PHE A 82 -2.32 15.17 -5.82
CA PHE A 82 -1.27 16.17 -5.76
C PHE A 82 -1.40 17.14 -6.95
N GLU A 83 -1.56 16.63 -8.16
CA GLU A 83 -1.64 17.46 -9.36
C GLU A 83 -2.91 18.31 -9.40
N THR A 84 -3.93 17.93 -8.68
CA THR A 84 -5.18 18.69 -8.61
C THR A 84 -5.27 19.57 -7.36
N GLY A 85 -4.17 19.67 -6.60
CA GLY A 85 -4.07 20.66 -5.53
C GLY A 85 -4.55 20.22 -4.16
N TYR A 86 -4.86 18.94 -3.95
CA TYR A 86 -5.34 18.48 -2.65
C TYR A 86 -4.23 18.10 -1.68
N ILE A 87 -3.04 17.78 -2.19
CA ILE A 87 -1.91 17.35 -1.35
C ILE A 87 -0.74 18.30 -1.58
N PRO A 88 -0.16 18.88 -0.51
CA PRO A 88 1.05 19.71 -0.63
C PRO A 88 2.22 18.88 -1.16
N ASN A 89 3.14 19.52 -1.87
CA ASN A 89 4.27 18.82 -2.48
C ASN A 89 5.10 18.03 -1.47
N GLU A 90 5.38 18.61 -0.32
CA GLU A 90 6.20 17.94 0.69
C GLU A 90 5.55 16.64 1.16
N GLN A 91 4.25 16.68 1.43
CA GLN A 91 3.51 15.52 1.88
C GLN A 91 3.41 14.46 0.76
N TYR A 92 3.22 14.93 -0.47
CA TYR A 92 3.18 14.03 -1.62
C TYR A 92 4.51 13.29 -1.78
N GLN A 93 5.64 14.00 -1.69
CA GLN A 93 6.95 13.38 -1.81
C GLN A 93 7.18 12.34 -0.71
N GLN A 94 6.78 12.64 0.51
CA GLN A 94 6.92 11.74 1.63
C GLN A 94 6.12 10.46 1.43
N LEU A 95 4.85 10.59 1.06
CA LEU A 95 3.97 9.45 0.90
C LEU A 95 4.34 8.58 -0.29
N THR A 96 4.70 9.22 -1.41
CA THR A 96 5.08 8.48 -2.61
C THR A 96 6.39 7.72 -2.39
N SER A 97 7.31 8.30 -1.61
CA SER A 97 8.56 7.64 -1.24
C SER A 97 8.30 6.40 -0.37
N LYS A 98 7.42 6.53 0.62
CA LYS A 98 7.07 5.40 1.49
C LYS A 98 6.36 4.30 0.73
N CYS A 99 5.44 4.65 -0.16
CA CYS A 99 4.74 3.68 -0.99
C CYS A 99 5.73 2.94 -1.91
N GLY A 100 6.67 3.67 -2.49
CA GLY A 100 7.71 3.08 -3.33
C GLY A 100 8.59 2.09 -2.59
N THR A 101 8.92 2.38 -1.34
CA THR A 101 9.70 1.47 -0.50
C THR A 101 8.93 0.16 -0.29
N ILE A 102 7.64 0.26 0.06
CA ILE A 102 6.79 -0.92 0.25
C ILE A 102 6.70 -1.72 -1.05
N ARG A 103 6.51 -1.04 -2.17
CA ARG A 103 6.40 -1.67 -3.48
C ARG A 103 7.66 -2.48 -3.80
N ARG A 104 8.84 -1.90 -3.56
CA ARG A 104 10.11 -2.61 -3.81
C ARG A 104 10.27 -3.82 -2.91
N MET A 105 9.87 -3.70 -1.64
CA MET A 105 9.92 -4.82 -0.70
C MET A 105 8.97 -5.95 -1.13
N LEU A 106 7.78 -5.59 -1.63
CA LEU A 106 6.82 -6.57 -2.13
C LEU A 106 7.35 -7.30 -3.34
N ILE A 107 7.94 -6.58 -4.30
CA ILE A 107 8.51 -7.19 -5.49
C ILE A 107 9.60 -8.18 -5.10
N SER A 108 10.47 -7.79 -4.18
CA SER A 108 11.54 -8.64 -3.69
C SER A 108 10.97 -9.89 -3.02
N SER A 109 9.95 -9.73 -2.18
CA SER A 109 9.34 -10.86 -1.47
C SER A 109 8.67 -11.83 -2.44
N VAL A 110 7.93 -11.31 -3.41
CA VAL A 110 7.26 -12.15 -4.41
C VAL A 110 8.29 -12.96 -5.19
N ASN A 111 9.36 -12.30 -5.64
CA ASN A 111 10.40 -12.98 -6.41
C ASN A 111 11.10 -14.06 -5.60
N THR A 112 11.37 -13.79 -4.32
CA THR A 112 12.01 -14.77 -3.44
C THR A 112 11.14 -16.01 -3.25
N VAL A 113 9.85 -15.81 -2.98
CA VAL A 113 8.93 -16.93 -2.74
C VAL A 113 8.73 -17.74 -4.02
N LYS A 114 8.60 -17.07 -5.17
CA LYS A 114 8.46 -17.77 -6.46
C LYS A 114 9.70 -18.60 -6.79
N ALA A 115 10.88 -18.08 -6.50
CA ALA A 115 12.13 -18.80 -6.75
C ALA A 115 12.20 -20.06 -5.89
N LYS A 116 11.85 -19.96 -4.60
CA LYS A 116 11.81 -21.11 -3.69
C LYS A 116 10.79 -22.15 -4.16
N ARG A 117 9.63 -21.70 -4.61
CA ARG A 117 8.58 -22.59 -5.09
C ARG A 117 9.02 -23.38 -6.31
N LYS A 118 9.76 -22.74 -7.22
CA LYS A 118 10.27 -23.39 -8.42
C LYS A 118 11.26 -24.50 -8.11
N ASN A 119 12.01 -24.35 -7.03
CA ASN A 119 13.05 -25.29 -6.65
C ASN A 119 12.55 -26.46 -5.81
N GLN A 120 11.26 -26.50 -5.55
CA GLN A 120 10.64 -27.61 -4.83
C GLN A 120 10.08 -28.70 -5.81
#